data_f53f0a9628954a8f11c65af2ea0f1253
#
_entry.id   f53f0a9628954a8f11c65af2ea0f1253
#
_cell.length_a   1.000
_cell.length_b   1.000
_cell.length_c   1.000
_cell.angle_alpha   90.00
_cell.angle_beta   90.00
_cell.angle_gamma   90.00
#
_symmetry.space_group_name_H-M   'P 1'
#
loop_
_entity.id
_entity.type
_entity.pdbx_description
1 polymer ?
#
loop_
_entity_poly.entity_id
_entity_poly.type
_entity_poly.pdbx_seq_one_letter_code
_entity_poly.pdbx_strand_id
1 'polypeptide(L)'
;MKSYPLKSLTIAEAQEMQFRLVDEITKVFPGNEILTRGDLGVVKGLNQPVYTRKVEKVIANFFNTDEALLVRGSGTNAIRLALHVGVNRKKKILIHDAPIYPTTNVSFEMLGITYEKVDFNDLAAVKDKIKDEEITSALVQVTRQLPSDSYEAETVIKTIKELRSDIFVITDDNYSVFKTEKIGVQYGADISCFSTFKLLGPEGIGCVVGISEALQSLKKENYSGGGQVQGHEALDVLKGMIYVPVSQ
;
A
#
# COMPACT_ATOMS: atom_id res chain seq x y z
N MET A 1 -13.57 -27.74 -3.66
CA MET A 1 -13.19 -26.54 -4.44
C MET A 1 -11.67 -26.46 -4.41
N LYS A 2 -11.02 -26.27 -5.55
CA LYS A 2 -9.55 -26.13 -5.59
C LYS A 2 -9.21 -24.71 -5.11
N SER A 3 -8.25 -24.59 -4.18
CA SER A 3 -7.79 -23.30 -3.68
C SER A 3 -6.33 -23.09 -4.08
N TYR A 4 -5.95 -21.84 -4.25
CA TYR A 4 -4.61 -21.45 -4.68
C TYR A 4 -4.05 -20.42 -3.68
N PRO A 5 -3.50 -20.88 -2.53
CA PRO A 5 -2.94 -19.98 -1.55
C PRO A 5 -1.73 -19.21 -2.12
N LEU A 6 -1.53 -17.98 -1.65
CA LEU A 6 -0.30 -17.26 -1.91
C LEU A 6 0.89 -17.99 -1.27
N LYS A 7 2.04 -17.95 -1.93
CA LYS A 7 3.27 -18.44 -1.34
C LYS A 7 3.67 -17.53 -0.18
N SER A 8 3.65 -18.08 1.03
CA SER A 8 4.12 -17.38 2.22
C SER A 8 5.63 -17.48 2.36
N LEU A 9 6.21 -16.53 3.10
CA LEU A 9 7.63 -16.57 3.48
C LEU A 9 7.93 -17.80 4.35
N THR A 10 9.10 -18.36 4.17
CA THR A 10 9.70 -19.27 5.16
C THR A 10 10.21 -18.46 6.35
N ILE A 11 10.46 -19.13 7.48
CA ILE A 11 11.04 -18.48 8.68
C ILE A 11 12.38 -17.81 8.35
N ALA A 12 13.23 -18.45 7.53
CA ALA A 12 14.51 -17.87 7.13
C ALA A 12 14.34 -16.59 6.30
N GLU A 13 13.43 -16.59 5.31
CA GLU A 13 13.11 -15.41 4.51
C GLU A 13 12.51 -14.30 5.38
N ALA A 14 11.66 -14.65 6.34
CA ALA A 14 11.07 -13.70 7.28
C ALA A 14 12.12 -13.05 8.19
N GLN A 15 13.10 -13.83 8.68
CA GLN A 15 14.22 -13.32 9.48
C GLN A 15 15.12 -12.40 8.65
N GLU A 16 15.42 -12.75 7.41
CA GLU A 16 16.18 -11.89 6.50
C GLU A 16 15.46 -10.57 6.26
N MET A 17 14.16 -10.60 6.03
CA MET A 17 13.32 -9.41 5.88
C MET A 17 13.34 -8.54 7.14
N GLN A 18 13.28 -9.15 8.33
CA GLN A 18 13.40 -8.44 9.60
C GLN A 18 14.76 -7.74 9.73
N PHE A 19 15.86 -8.41 9.41
CA PHE A 19 17.19 -7.82 9.46
C PHE A 19 17.36 -6.67 8.47
N ARG A 20 16.83 -6.79 7.27
CA ARG A 20 16.81 -5.71 6.27
C ARG A 20 16.06 -4.48 6.79
N LEU A 21 14.92 -4.67 7.45
CA LEU A 21 14.18 -3.57 8.06
C LEU A 21 15.00 -2.88 9.16
N VAL A 22 15.64 -3.65 10.04
CA VAL A 22 16.52 -3.13 11.10
C VAL A 22 17.70 -2.34 10.50
N ASP A 23 18.27 -2.83 9.41
CA ASP A 23 19.34 -2.12 8.69
C ASP A 23 18.86 -0.75 8.16
N GLU A 24 17.68 -0.69 7.55
CA GLU A 24 17.10 0.59 7.11
C GLU A 24 16.79 1.54 8.30
N ILE A 25 16.36 0.99 9.44
CA ILE A 25 16.15 1.78 10.66
C ILE A 25 17.47 2.43 11.11
N THR A 26 18.57 1.68 11.16
CA THR A 26 19.85 2.20 11.63
C THR A 26 20.44 3.28 10.72
N LYS A 27 20.09 3.27 9.43
CA LYS A 27 20.49 4.33 8.48
C LYS A 27 19.78 5.66 8.75
N VAL A 28 18.54 5.63 9.28
CA VAL A 28 17.70 6.81 9.49
C VAL A 28 17.71 7.29 10.94
N PHE A 29 17.83 6.36 11.89
CA PHE A 29 17.82 6.61 13.33
C PHE A 29 19.21 6.30 13.93
N PRO A 30 20.10 7.29 14.05
CA PRO A 30 21.43 7.06 14.62
C PRO A 30 21.39 6.79 16.12
N GLY A 31 22.24 5.87 16.57
CA GLY A 31 22.40 5.55 17.99
C GLY A 31 21.13 5.02 18.65
N ASN A 32 20.74 5.64 19.75
CA ASN A 32 19.57 5.27 20.54
C ASN A 32 18.30 6.06 20.18
N GLU A 33 18.29 6.80 19.11
CA GLU A 33 17.17 7.69 18.75
C GLU A 33 15.85 6.94 18.58
N ILE A 34 15.89 5.72 18.03
CA ILE A 34 14.71 4.84 17.89
C ILE A 34 14.09 4.47 19.25
N LEU A 35 14.82 4.57 20.34
CA LEU A 35 14.36 4.21 21.68
C LEU A 35 13.64 5.36 22.40
N THR A 36 13.54 6.53 21.78
CA THR A 36 12.83 7.68 22.34
C THR A 36 11.32 7.49 22.25
N ARG A 37 10.58 8.39 22.86
CA ARG A 37 9.09 8.40 22.81
C ARG A 37 8.54 9.03 21.53
N GLY A 38 9.40 9.62 20.67
CA GLY A 38 8.96 10.40 19.53
C GLY A 38 8.47 11.81 19.90
N ASP A 39 8.14 12.57 18.89
CA ASP A 39 7.67 13.95 19.01
C ASP A 39 6.15 14.07 18.71
N LEU A 40 5.61 15.23 19.06
CA LEU A 40 4.21 15.60 18.87
C LEU A 40 4.12 16.91 18.08
N GLY A 41 2.98 17.07 17.42
CA GLY A 41 2.62 18.31 16.74
C GLY A 41 3.18 18.43 15.34
N VAL A 42 3.22 19.66 14.84
CA VAL A 42 3.57 19.98 13.47
C VAL A 42 4.81 20.86 13.45
N VAL A 43 5.87 20.39 12.82
CA VAL A 43 7.10 21.15 12.65
C VAL A 43 6.97 22.05 11.43
N LYS A 44 7.29 23.34 11.59
CA LYS A 44 7.21 24.32 10.49
C LYS A 44 8.06 23.90 9.30
N GLY A 45 7.46 23.91 8.13
CA GLY A 45 8.11 23.50 6.88
C GLY A 45 8.06 22.00 6.58
N LEU A 46 7.91 21.17 7.61
CA LEU A 46 7.72 19.72 7.45
C LEU A 46 6.23 19.33 7.44
N ASN A 47 5.40 20.09 8.13
CA ASN A 47 3.95 19.91 8.28
C ASN A 47 3.54 18.58 8.95
N GLN A 48 4.44 17.97 9.68
CA GLN A 48 4.25 16.73 10.44
C GLN A 48 5.34 16.62 11.51
N PRO A 49 5.24 15.66 12.47
CA PRO A 49 6.33 15.37 13.40
C PRO A 49 7.60 14.89 12.70
N VAL A 50 8.76 15.20 13.25
CA VAL A 50 10.06 14.76 12.70
C VAL A 50 10.18 13.24 12.69
N TYR A 51 9.76 12.59 13.78
CA TYR A 51 9.85 11.12 13.89
C TYR A 51 8.90 10.41 12.92
N THR A 52 7.72 10.97 12.68
CA THR A 52 6.82 10.44 11.64
C THR A 52 7.51 10.46 10.28
N ARG A 53 8.15 11.58 9.92
CA ARG A 53 8.88 11.68 8.65
C ARG A 53 10.06 10.70 8.56
N LYS A 54 10.77 10.49 9.66
CA LYS A 54 11.84 9.49 9.72
C LYS A 54 11.33 8.07 9.53
N VAL A 55 10.22 7.72 10.18
CA VAL A 55 9.59 6.40 10.02
C VAL A 55 9.13 6.19 8.57
N GLU A 56 8.47 7.17 7.98
CA GLU A 56 8.08 7.14 6.56
C GLU A 56 9.27 6.93 5.65
N LYS A 57 10.41 7.56 5.95
CA LYS A 57 11.66 7.37 5.21
C LYS A 57 12.19 5.94 5.31
N VAL A 58 12.16 5.34 6.51
CA VAL A 58 12.52 3.91 6.69
C VAL A 58 11.63 3.01 5.85
N ILE A 59 10.31 3.24 5.89
CA ILE A 59 9.33 2.45 5.14
C ILE A 59 9.57 2.56 3.62
N ALA A 60 9.76 3.79 3.13
CA ALA A 60 10.05 4.02 1.72
C ALA A 60 11.33 3.30 1.27
N ASN A 61 12.41 3.43 2.03
CA ASN A 61 13.68 2.75 1.75
C ASN A 61 13.50 1.22 1.75
N PHE A 62 12.81 0.68 2.75
CA PHE A 62 12.61 -0.76 2.92
C PHE A 62 11.88 -1.38 1.71
N PHE A 63 10.84 -0.72 1.21
CA PHE A 63 10.10 -1.17 0.03
C PHE A 63 10.71 -0.71 -1.30
N ASN A 64 11.82 0.03 -1.26
CA ASN A 64 12.49 0.57 -2.43
C ASN A 64 11.53 1.40 -3.31
N THR A 65 10.85 2.35 -2.68
CA THR A 65 9.91 3.28 -3.31
C THR A 65 10.31 4.73 -3.01
N ASP A 66 9.77 5.69 -3.77
CA ASP A 66 10.15 7.10 -3.61
C ASP A 66 9.74 7.66 -2.24
N GLU A 67 8.50 7.34 -1.83
CA GLU A 67 7.88 7.93 -0.65
C GLU A 67 7.00 6.94 0.09
N ALA A 68 6.81 7.19 1.37
CA ALA A 68 5.78 6.59 2.21
C ALA A 68 5.02 7.68 2.98
N LEU A 69 3.78 7.41 3.30
CA LEU A 69 2.92 8.28 4.09
C LEU A 69 2.08 7.44 5.07
N LEU A 70 2.18 7.76 6.36
CA LEU A 70 1.28 7.23 7.37
C LEU A 70 0.00 8.09 7.43
N VAL A 71 -1.15 7.43 7.46
CA VAL A 71 -2.45 8.08 7.39
C VAL A 71 -3.41 7.56 8.47
N ARG A 72 -4.34 8.41 8.93
CA ARG A 72 -5.43 7.98 9.80
C ARG A 72 -6.49 7.21 9.03
N GLY A 73 -7.21 6.31 9.69
CA GLY A 73 -8.32 5.54 9.13
C GLY A 73 -7.92 4.17 8.57
N SER A 74 -6.79 3.63 9.02
CA SER A 74 -6.30 2.29 8.66
C SER A 74 -6.08 2.10 7.15
N GLY A 75 -5.98 0.86 6.72
CA GLY A 75 -5.87 0.47 5.32
C GLY A 75 -7.06 0.94 4.47
N THR A 76 -8.24 1.05 5.06
CA THR A 76 -9.43 1.59 4.39
C THR A 76 -9.22 3.01 3.89
N ASN A 77 -8.70 3.89 4.73
CA ASN A 77 -8.44 5.27 4.31
C ASN A 77 -7.19 5.37 3.44
N ALA A 78 -6.19 4.51 3.63
CA ALA A 78 -5.04 4.43 2.74
C ALA A 78 -5.50 4.15 1.29
N ILE A 79 -6.36 3.15 1.09
CA ILE A 79 -6.96 2.83 -0.22
C ILE A 79 -7.82 3.99 -0.74
N ARG A 80 -8.66 4.59 0.11
CA ARG A 80 -9.50 5.72 -0.28
C ARG A 80 -8.70 6.92 -0.77
N LEU A 81 -7.62 7.27 -0.08
CA LEU A 81 -6.72 8.34 -0.48
C LEU A 81 -5.99 8.01 -1.79
N ALA A 82 -5.51 6.77 -1.95
CA ALA A 82 -4.90 6.33 -3.20
C ALA A 82 -5.88 6.40 -4.38
N LEU A 83 -7.12 5.97 -4.17
CA LEU A 83 -8.19 6.11 -5.17
C LEU A 83 -8.49 7.58 -5.49
N HIS A 84 -8.47 8.45 -4.48
CA HIS A 84 -8.71 9.87 -4.67
C HIS A 84 -7.69 10.54 -5.61
N VAL A 85 -6.42 10.18 -5.49
CA VAL A 85 -5.35 10.77 -6.32
C VAL A 85 -5.11 10.01 -7.62
N GLY A 86 -5.30 8.68 -7.64
CA GLY A 86 -4.96 7.82 -8.78
C GLY A 86 -6.10 7.60 -9.78
N VAL A 87 -7.34 8.01 -9.45
CA VAL A 87 -8.49 7.74 -10.32
C VAL A 87 -9.06 9.02 -10.91
N ASN A 88 -9.07 9.08 -12.22
CA ASN A 88 -9.83 10.11 -12.94
C ASN A 88 -11.33 9.79 -12.87
N ARG A 89 -12.10 10.62 -12.16
CA ARG A 89 -13.55 10.40 -11.93
C ARG A 89 -14.42 10.46 -13.19
N LYS A 90 -13.90 10.97 -14.30
CA LYS A 90 -14.57 10.97 -15.62
C LYS A 90 -14.28 9.72 -16.42
N LYS A 91 -13.44 8.85 -15.91
CA LYS A 91 -12.95 7.61 -16.50
C LYS A 91 -13.25 6.44 -15.57
N LYS A 92 -12.79 5.25 -15.92
CA LYS A 92 -13.07 4.03 -15.18
C LYS A 92 -11.80 3.44 -14.57
N ILE A 93 -11.97 2.79 -13.42
CA ILE A 93 -10.96 1.93 -12.82
C ILE A 93 -11.23 0.47 -13.15
N LEU A 94 -10.21 -0.28 -13.52
CA LEU A 94 -10.28 -1.71 -13.74
C LEU A 94 -10.12 -2.44 -12.41
N ILE A 95 -11.00 -3.41 -12.14
CA ILE A 95 -10.94 -4.28 -10.96
C ILE A 95 -11.15 -5.75 -11.34
N HIS A 96 -10.74 -6.65 -10.45
CA HIS A 96 -10.99 -8.07 -10.62
C HIS A 96 -12.49 -8.39 -10.60
N ASP A 97 -12.92 -9.38 -11.40
CA ASP A 97 -14.29 -9.87 -11.41
C ASP A 97 -14.58 -10.81 -10.23
N ALA A 98 -14.65 -10.18 -9.07
CA ALA A 98 -15.00 -10.79 -7.80
C ALA A 98 -15.93 -9.84 -7.01
N PRO A 99 -16.53 -10.29 -5.89
CA PRO A 99 -17.19 -9.38 -4.96
C PRO A 99 -16.24 -8.29 -4.48
N ILE A 100 -16.66 -7.03 -4.54
CA ILE A 100 -15.83 -5.92 -4.06
C ILE A 100 -15.80 -5.96 -2.53
N TYR A 101 -14.61 -5.78 -1.96
CA TYR A 101 -14.48 -5.72 -0.50
C TYR A 101 -15.35 -4.57 0.06
N PRO A 102 -16.15 -4.79 1.10
CA PRO A 102 -17.19 -3.84 1.53
C PRO A 102 -16.70 -2.40 1.74
N THR A 103 -15.54 -2.21 2.39
CA THR A 103 -15.00 -0.87 2.63
C THR A 103 -14.46 -0.20 1.36
N THR A 104 -14.03 -0.97 0.39
CA THR A 104 -13.60 -0.48 -0.93
C THR A 104 -14.82 -0.04 -1.74
N ASN A 105 -15.93 -0.80 -1.69
CA ASN A 105 -17.18 -0.41 -2.33
C ASN A 105 -17.70 0.92 -1.78
N VAL A 106 -17.72 1.09 -0.46
CA VAL A 106 -18.08 2.38 0.17
C VAL A 106 -17.16 3.50 -0.31
N SER A 107 -15.86 3.24 -0.50
CA SER A 107 -14.93 4.25 -1.01
C SER A 107 -15.23 4.63 -2.47
N PHE A 108 -15.63 3.68 -3.32
CA PHE A 108 -16.07 3.97 -4.69
C PHE A 108 -17.33 4.83 -4.70
N GLU A 109 -18.32 4.51 -3.87
CA GLU A 109 -19.55 5.30 -3.75
C GLU A 109 -19.25 6.74 -3.27
N MET A 110 -18.47 6.88 -2.19
CA MET A 110 -18.09 8.19 -1.62
C MET A 110 -17.34 9.08 -2.62
N LEU A 111 -16.50 8.49 -3.47
CA LEU A 111 -15.67 9.21 -4.43
C LEU A 111 -16.35 9.36 -5.81
N GLY A 112 -17.50 8.73 -6.02
CA GLY A 112 -18.18 8.72 -7.32
C GLY A 112 -17.35 8.01 -8.42
N ILE A 113 -16.67 6.94 -8.05
CA ILE A 113 -15.80 6.18 -8.96
C ILE A 113 -16.65 5.15 -9.72
N THR A 114 -16.50 5.15 -11.05
CA THR A 114 -17.02 4.09 -11.92
C THR A 114 -15.95 3.05 -12.20
N TYR A 115 -16.34 1.79 -12.28
CA TYR A 115 -15.40 0.69 -12.50
C TYR A 115 -15.86 -0.26 -13.61
N GLU A 116 -14.88 -0.95 -14.17
CA GLU A 116 -15.08 -2.10 -15.06
C GLU A 116 -14.47 -3.34 -14.42
N LYS A 117 -15.11 -4.47 -14.60
CA LYS A 117 -14.63 -5.75 -14.11
C LYS A 117 -14.03 -6.59 -15.22
N VAL A 118 -12.94 -7.30 -14.89
CA VAL A 118 -12.35 -8.33 -15.75
C VAL A 118 -11.76 -9.43 -14.89
N ASP A 119 -11.82 -10.65 -15.34
CA ASP A 119 -11.22 -11.78 -14.64
C ASP A 119 -9.68 -11.69 -14.74
N PHE A 120 -9.01 -11.40 -13.62
CA PHE A 120 -7.55 -11.33 -13.56
C PHE A 120 -6.88 -12.72 -13.72
N ASN A 121 -7.64 -13.80 -13.57
CA ASN A 121 -7.15 -15.15 -13.88
C ASN A 121 -7.00 -15.37 -15.40
N ASP A 122 -7.67 -14.56 -16.22
CA ASP A 122 -7.58 -14.57 -17.69
C ASP A 122 -6.79 -13.36 -18.20
N LEU A 123 -5.50 -13.52 -18.38
CA LEU A 123 -4.63 -12.44 -18.88
C LEU A 123 -4.98 -12.00 -20.31
N ALA A 124 -5.60 -12.86 -21.14
CA ALA A 124 -6.03 -12.46 -22.46
C ALA A 124 -7.21 -11.48 -22.36
N ALA A 125 -8.16 -11.74 -21.46
CA ALA A 125 -9.25 -10.83 -21.17
C ALA A 125 -8.74 -9.49 -20.60
N VAL A 126 -7.74 -9.52 -19.70
CA VAL A 126 -7.09 -8.29 -19.18
C VAL A 126 -6.49 -7.48 -20.32
N LYS A 127 -5.68 -8.12 -21.21
CA LYS A 127 -5.04 -7.46 -22.34
C LYS A 127 -6.05 -6.84 -23.32
N ASP A 128 -7.18 -7.48 -23.51
CA ASP A 128 -8.24 -6.95 -24.36
C ASP A 128 -8.96 -5.77 -23.69
N LYS A 129 -9.27 -5.90 -22.43
CA LYS A 129 -10.01 -4.90 -21.65
C LYS A 129 -9.26 -3.56 -21.53
N ILE A 130 -7.94 -3.60 -21.31
CA ILE A 130 -7.12 -2.38 -21.18
C ILE A 130 -6.88 -1.61 -22.48
N LYS A 131 -7.34 -2.12 -23.63
CA LYS A 131 -7.39 -1.34 -24.88
C LYS A 131 -8.42 -0.24 -24.84
N ASP A 132 -9.43 -0.34 -23.95
CA ASP A 132 -10.43 0.70 -23.74
C ASP A 132 -9.76 1.92 -23.10
N GLU A 133 -9.73 3.04 -23.84
CA GLU A 133 -9.16 4.32 -23.39
C GLU A 133 -9.94 4.95 -22.22
N GLU A 134 -11.14 4.47 -21.92
CA GLU A 134 -11.88 4.87 -20.74
C GLU A 134 -11.28 4.29 -19.44
N ILE A 135 -10.45 3.26 -19.53
CA ILE A 135 -9.74 2.68 -18.39
C ILE A 135 -8.40 3.41 -18.22
N THR A 136 -8.27 4.16 -17.13
CA THR A 136 -7.07 4.96 -16.81
C THR A 136 -6.42 4.57 -15.49
N SER A 137 -7.05 3.68 -14.73
CA SER A 137 -6.50 3.16 -13.48
C SER A 137 -6.91 1.71 -13.26
N ALA A 138 -6.19 1.02 -12.37
CA ALA A 138 -6.51 -0.34 -11.95
C ALA A 138 -6.29 -0.50 -10.44
N LEU A 139 -7.14 -1.31 -9.79
CA LEU A 139 -6.97 -1.75 -8.41
C LEU A 139 -6.74 -3.25 -8.39
N VAL A 140 -5.57 -3.66 -7.93
CA VAL A 140 -5.19 -5.06 -7.80
C VAL A 140 -5.10 -5.43 -6.32
N GLN A 141 -5.93 -6.37 -5.89
CA GLN A 141 -5.86 -6.91 -4.54
C GLN A 141 -4.89 -8.09 -4.51
N VAL A 142 -3.80 -7.95 -3.75
CA VAL A 142 -2.72 -8.96 -3.73
C VAL A 142 -3.21 -10.27 -3.10
N THR A 143 -3.98 -10.19 -2.03
CA THR A 143 -4.50 -11.37 -1.30
C THR A 143 -5.75 -11.99 -1.89
N ARG A 144 -6.10 -11.70 -3.12
CA ARG A 144 -7.23 -12.30 -3.85
C ARG A 144 -8.53 -12.48 -3.04
N GLN A 145 -9.68 -12.32 -3.67
CA GLN A 145 -10.99 -12.34 -2.99
C GLN A 145 -11.58 -13.75 -2.86
N LEU A 146 -11.39 -14.55 -3.90
CA LEU A 146 -12.01 -15.87 -3.96
C LEU A 146 -10.95 -16.97 -3.77
N PRO A 147 -11.27 -18.06 -3.07
CA PRO A 147 -10.35 -19.21 -2.95
C PRO A 147 -9.96 -19.82 -4.29
N SER A 148 -10.81 -19.66 -5.30
CA SER A 148 -10.58 -20.12 -6.68
C SER A 148 -9.66 -19.22 -7.49
N ASP A 149 -9.39 -18.00 -7.03
CA ASP A 149 -8.50 -17.09 -7.73
C ASP A 149 -7.06 -17.62 -7.71
N SER A 150 -6.44 -17.58 -8.87
CA SER A 150 -5.07 -18.08 -9.08
C SER A 150 -4.15 -17.06 -9.72
N TYR A 151 -4.65 -15.85 -10.04
CA TYR A 151 -3.80 -14.82 -10.63
C TYR A 151 -2.66 -14.42 -9.70
N GLU A 152 -1.51 -14.14 -10.29
CA GLU A 152 -0.38 -13.54 -9.60
C GLU A 152 -0.40 -12.02 -9.82
N ALA A 153 -0.44 -11.25 -8.72
CA ALA A 153 -0.51 -9.79 -8.78
C ALA A 153 0.63 -9.19 -9.62
N GLU A 154 1.85 -9.74 -9.50
CA GLU A 154 2.99 -9.33 -10.32
C GLU A 154 2.72 -9.46 -11.82
N THR A 155 2.14 -10.60 -12.23
CA THR A 155 1.87 -10.86 -13.66
C THR A 155 0.79 -9.92 -14.19
N VAL A 156 -0.28 -9.68 -13.42
CA VAL A 156 -1.35 -8.74 -13.80
C VAL A 156 -0.80 -7.32 -13.92
N ILE A 157 -0.06 -6.84 -12.92
CA ILE A 157 0.52 -5.49 -12.89
C ILE A 157 1.48 -5.29 -14.07
N LYS A 158 2.41 -6.24 -14.30
CA LYS A 158 3.33 -6.18 -15.42
C LYS A 158 2.60 -6.18 -16.76
N THR A 159 1.59 -7.03 -16.94
CA THR A 159 0.79 -7.07 -18.16
C THR A 159 0.12 -5.71 -18.44
N ILE A 160 -0.44 -5.07 -17.41
CA ILE A 160 -1.05 -3.73 -17.55
C ILE A 160 0.02 -2.71 -17.93
N LYS A 161 1.12 -2.63 -17.17
CA LYS A 161 2.16 -1.61 -17.34
C LYS A 161 2.95 -1.75 -18.66
N GLU A 162 3.18 -2.96 -19.15
CA GLU A 162 3.86 -3.21 -20.43
C GLU A 162 3.02 -2.76 -21.64
N LEU A 163 1.69 -2.91 -21.56
CA LEU A 163 0.80 -2.56 -22.66
C LEU A 163 0.27 -1.12 -22.56
N ARG A 164 0.04 -0.62 -21.34
CA ARG A 164 -0.51 0.69 -21.04
C ARG A 164 0.20 1.25 -19.80
N SER A 165 1.41 1.75 -19.99
CA SER A 165 2.22 2.35 -18.90
C SER A 165 1.57 3.57 -18.26
N ASP A 166 0.62 4.20 -18.94
CA ASP A 166 -0.18 5.32 -18.48
C ASP A 166 -1.29 4.95 -17.49
N ILE A 167 -1.70 3.68 -17.42
CA ILE A 167 -2.69 3.23 -16.43
C ILE A 167 -2.08 3.31 -15.03
N PHE A 168 -2.73 4.08 -14.14
CA PHE A 168 -2.32 4.21 -12.75
C PHE A 168 -2.74 2.98 -11.94
N VAL A 169 -1.77 2.22 -11.42
CA VAL A 169 -2.03 0.97 -10.71
C VAL A 169 -1.90 1.16 -9.20
N ILE A 170 -2.99 0.87 -8.51
CA ILE A 170 -3.10 0.86 -7.03
C ILE A 170 -3.18 -0.60 -6.58
N THR A 171 -2.48 -0.96 -5.50
CA THR A 171 -2.64 -2.26 -4.89
C THR A 171 -3.19 -2.19 -3.47
N ASP A 172 -4.04 -3.17 -3.15
CA ASP A 172 -4.43 -3.50 -1.78
C ASP A 172 -3.52 -4.62 -1.29
N ASP A 173 -2.57 -4.25 -0.45
CA ASP A 173 -1.58 -5.15 0.14
C ASP A 173 -1.94 -5.58 1.57
N ASN A 174 -3.17 -5.30 2.00
CA ASN A 174 -3.66 -5.81 3.29
C ASN A 174 -3.51 -7.33 3.33
N TYR A 175 -2.97 -7.85 4.43
CA TYR A 175 -2.64 -9.26 4.66
C TYR A 175 -1.49 -9.86 3.82
N SER A 176 -0.88 -9.13 2.87
CA SER A 176 0.29 -9.63 2.12
C SER A 176 1.61 -9.10 2.67
N VAL A 177 1.61 -7.88 3.19
CA VAL A 177 2.84 -7.24 3.72
C VAL A 177 3.47 -8.10 4.80
N PHE A 178 4.76 -8.38 4.66
CA PHE A 178 5.57 -9.27 5.50
C PHE A 178 5.15 -10.76 5.50
N LYS A 179 4.15 -11.15 4.71
CA LYS A 179 3.77 -12.55 4.49
C LYS A 179 4.21 -13.07 3.14
N THR A 180 4.32 -12.18 2.17
CA THR A 180 4.85 -12.45 0.84
C THR A 180 6.18 -11.73 0.65
N GLU A 181 6.98 -12.17 -0.31
CA GLU A 181 8.31 -11.62 -0.58
C GLU A 181 8.26 -10.13 -0.97
N LYS A 182 7.22 -9.73 -1.72
CA LYS A 182 7.07 -8.40 -2.29
C LYS A 182 5.64 -7.88 -2.12
N ILE A 183 5.50 -6.57 -2.21
CA ILE A 183 4.21 -5.85 -2.29
C ILE A 183 4.02 -5.22 -3.67
N GLY A 184 2.85 -4.65 -3.94
CA GLY A 184 2.45 -4.14 -5.24
C GLY A 184 3.44 -3.18 -5.90
N VAL A 185 3.98 -2.19 -5.16
CA VAL A 185 4.99 -1.26 -5.72
C VAL A 185 6.26 -1.97 -6.18
N GLN A 186 6.63 -3.07 -5.55
CA GLN A 186 7.78 -3.89 -5.94
C GLN A 186 7.48 -4.79 -7.16
N TYR A 187 6.21 -4.90 -7.53
CA TYR A 187 5.74 -5.52 -8.77
C TYR A 187 5.58 -4.51 -9.93
N GLY A 188 5.72 -3.20 -9.63
CA GLY A 188 5.59 -2.13 -10.62
C GLY A 188 4.28 -1.33 -10.52
N ALA A 189 3.50 -1.50 -9.46
CA ALA A 189 2.37 -0.62 -9.18
C ALA A 189 2.85 0.80 -8.79
N ASP A 190 2.00 1.80 -9.01
CA ASP A 190 2.31 3.19 -8.67
C ASP A 190 2.14 3.46 -7.18
N ILE A 191 1.16 2.80 -6.54
CA ILE A 191 0.87 2.91 -5.10
C ILE A 191 0.51 1.55 -4.52
N SER A 192 1.01 1.27 -3.32
CA SER A 192 0.58 0.17 -2.44
C SER A 192 -0.03 0.71 -1.16
N CYS A 193 -1.10 0.07 -0.69
CA CYS A 193 -1.86 0.47 0.49
C CYS A 193 -2.01 -0.69 1.47
N PHE A 194 -1.79 -0.43 2.76
CA PHE A 194 -1.99 -1.42 3.80
C PHE A 194 -2.28 -0.81 5.17
N SER A 195 -2.79 -1.64 6.07
CA SER A 195 -3.09 -1.31 7.44
C SER A 195 -1.93 -1.70 8.36
N THR A 196 -1.56 -0.83 9.29
CA THR A 196 -0.44 -1.11 10.20
C THR A 196 -0.82 -1.99 11.38
N PHE A 197 -2.10 -2.01 11.82
CA PHE A 197 -2.50 -2.88 12.93
C PHE A 197 -2.38 -4.37 12.57
N LYS A 198 -2.53 -4.73 11.29
CA LYS A 198 -2.29 -6.09 10.79
C LYS A 198 -0.80 -6.48 10.82
N LEU A 199 0.06 -5.50 11.07
CA LEU A 199 1.50 -5.62 11.23
C LEU A 199 1.93 -5.38 12.69
N LEU A 200 1.05 -5.68 13.65
CA LEU A 200 1.26 -5.46 15.09
C LEU A 200 1.51 -3.99 15.48
N GLY A 201 1.19 -3.07 14.60
CA GLY A 201 1.23 -1.64 14.85
C GLY A 201 -0.07 -1.12 15.45
N PRO A 202 -0.16 0.20 15.74
CA PRO A 202 -1.34 0.83 16.30
C PRO A 202 -2.58 0.68 15.43
N GLU A 203 -3.74 0.57 16.07
CA GLU A 203 -5.03 0.65 15.39
C GLU A 203 -5.26 2.03 14.76
N GLY A 204 -6.07 2.07 13.73
CA GLY A 204 -6.46 3.32 13.06
C GLY A 204 -5.39 3.96 12.18
N ILE A 205 -4.22 3.34 12.01
CA ILE A 205 -3.17 3.82 11.12
C ILE A 205 -3.06 2.93 9.89
N GLY A 206 -3.02 3.58 8.72
CA GLY A 206 -2.71 2.98 7.44
C GLY A 206 -1.39 3.51 6.89
N CYS A 207 -0.89 2.86 5.86
CA CYS A 207 0.31 3.27 5.15
C CYS A 207 0.05 3.26 3.64
N VAL A 208 0.52 4.30 2.97
CA VAL A 208 0.58 4.41 1.52
C VAL A 208 2.05 4.53 1.13
N VAL A 209 2.50 3.69 0.21
CA VAL A 209 3.86 3.77 -0.35
C VAL A 209 3.76 3.86 -1.87
N GLY A 210 4.67 4.59 -2.51
CA GLY A 210 4.58 4.71 -3.97
C GLY A 210 5.42 5.84 -4.56
N ILE A 211 5.03 6.24 -5.76
CA ILE A 211 5.70 7.28 -6.53
C ILE A 211 5.52 8.65 -5.89
N SER A 212 6.56 9.48 -5.98
CA SER A 212 6.63 10.79 -5.34
C SER A 212 5.49 11.72 -5.75
N GLU A 213 5.14 11.77 -7.03
CA GLU A 213 4.09 12.65 -7.56
C GLU A 213 2.74 12.42 -6.87
N ALA A 214 2.33 11.17 -6.74
CA ALA A 214 1.07 10.80 -6.09
C ALA A 214 1.10 11.10 -4.59
N LEU A 215 2.19 10.76 -3.90
CA LEU A 215 2.29 10.95 -2.45
C LEU A 215 2.42 12.44 -2.06
N GLN A 216 2.98 13.30 -2.89
CA GLN A 216 2.99 14.74 -2.68
C GLN A 216 1.58 15.32 -2.59
N SER A 217 0.67 14.88 -3.45
CA SER A 217 -0.75 15.26 -3.39
C SER A 217 -1.40 14.76 -2.11
N LEU A 218 -1.15 13.50 -1.74
CA LEU A 218 -1.67 12.91 -0.50
C LEU A 218 -1.18 13.61 0.76
N LYS A 219 0.07 14.10 0.79
CA LYS A 219 0.59 14.88 1.92
C LYS A 219 -0.21 16.13 2.20
N LYS A 220 -0.66 16.83 1.16
CA LYS A 220 -1.52 18.03 1.30
C LYS A 220 -2.87 17.67 1.88
N GLU A 221 -3.51 16.63 1.36
CA GLU A 221 -4.80 16.14 1.86
C GLU A 221 -4.69 15.69 3.33
N ASN A 222 -3.65 14.93 3.65
CA ASN A 222 -3.42 14.42 5.01
C ASN A 222 -3.19 15.54 6.02
N TYR A 223 -2.48 16.58 5.66
CA TYR A 223 -2.27 17.76 6.49
C TYR A 223 -3.57 18.53 6.71
N SER A 224 -4.27 18.87 5.64
CA SER A 224 -5.51 19.65 5.68
C SER A 224 -6.62 18.97 6.45
N GLY A 225 -6.71 17.65 6.36
CA GLY A 225 -7.71 16.83 7.04
C GLY A 225 -7.40 16.50 8.51
N GLY A 226 -6.28 16.99 9.07
CA GLY A 226 -5.86 16.61 10.43
C GLY A 226 -5.41 15.15 10.53
N GLY A 227 -4.95 14.59 9.41
CA GLY A 227 -4.58 13.18 9.28
C GLY A 227 -3.18 12.81 9.78
N GLN A 228 -2.42 13.77 10.33
CA GLN A 228 -1.05 13.53 10.76
C GLN A 228 -0.99 12.45 11.85
N VAL A 229 -0.17 11.46 11.59
CA VAL A 229 0.23 10.47 12.58
C VAL A 229 1.34 11.06 13.43
N GLN A 230 1.24 10.94 14.76
CA GLN A 230 2.23 11.52 15.66
C GLN A 230 3.49 10.67 15.75
N GLY A 231 4.62 11.26 16.14
CA GLY A 231 5.91 10.59 16.14
C GLY A 231 5.96 9.33 17.01
N HIS A 232 5.31 9.33 18.18
CA HIS A 232 5.22 8.15 19.05
C HIS A 232 4.41 7.02 18.38
N GLU A 233 3.32 7.33 17.69
CA GLU A 233 2.51 6.34 16.96
C GLU A 233 3.29 5.79 15.76
N ALA A 234 4.01 6.63 15.04
CA ALA A 234 4.87 6.20 13.94
C ALA A 234 5.98 5.25 14.41
N LEU A 235 6.60 5.54 15.55
CA LEU A 235 7.58 4.62 16.16
C LEU A 235 6.95 3.28 16.54
N ASP A 236 5.71 3.27 17.03
CA ASP A 236 5.00 2.03 17.35
C ASP A 236 4.62 1.24 16.09
N VAL A 237 4.30 1.92 14.97
CA VAL A 237 4.19 1.26 13.66
C VAL A 237 5.50 0.53 13.32
N LEU A 238 6.63 1.21 13.44
CA LEU A 238 7.93 0.65 13.09
C LEU A 238 8.32 -0.54 13.96
N LYS A 239 8.05 -0.46 15.28
CA LYS A 239 8.23 -1.59 16.21
C LYS A 239 7.38 -2.81 15.81
N GLY A 240 6.11 -2.58 15.48
CA GLY A 240 5.24 -3.65 14.97
C GLY A 240 5.83 -4.32 13.72
N MET A 241 6.30 -3.52 12.76
CA MET A 241 6.91 -4.02 11.54
C MET A 241 8.20 -4.85 11.80
N ILE A 242 8.95 -4.57 12.87
CA ILE A 242 10.12 -5.38 13.26
C ILE A 242 9.70 -6.77 13.72
N TYR A 243 8.62 -6.89 14.47
CA TYR A 243 8.21 -8.15 15.07
C TYR A 243 7.40 -9.04 14.13
N VAL A 244 6.58 -8.44 13.27
CA VAL A 244 5.60 -9.18 12.48
C VAL A 244 6.19 -10.27 11.57
N PRO A 245 7.35 -10.11 10.90
CA PRO A 245 7.84 -11.10 9.95
C PRO A 245 8.07 -12.48 10.57
N VAL A 246 8.50 -12.52 11.83
CA VAL A 246 8.82 -13.77 12.56
C VAL A 246 7.70 -14.22 13.49
N SER A 247 6.59 -13.48 13.56
CA SER A 247 5.45 -13.77 14.45
C SER A 247 4.29 -14.47 13.74
N GLN A 248 4.39 -14.72 12.44
CA GLN A 248 3.31 -15.22 11.60
C GLN A 248 3.51 -16.63 11.13
#